data_58e8e48459d6b67313973301424a5579
#
_entry.id   58e8e48459d6b67313973301424a5579
#
_cell.length_a   1.000
_cell.length_b   1.000
_cell.length_c   1.000
_cell.angle_alpha   90.00
_cell.angle_beta   90.00
_cell.angle_gamma   90.00
#
_symmetry.space_group_name_H-M   'P 1'
#
loop_
_entity.id
_entity.type
_entity.pdbx_description
1 polymer ?
#
loop_
_entity_poly.entity_id
_entity_poly.type
_entity_poly.pdbx_seq_one_letter_code
_entity_poly.pdbx_strand_id
1 'polypeptide(L)'
;MTAFWENNFKEKQTMWGFEPAESAIIVKDFFVEEKLNEILIPGIGYGRNAKIFLENGMNITGIEISETAIFLARTQNKLEIPIYHGSVAEMPFDGKLYDGIFSYALIHLLNNRERKKFISDCFSQLKYGGYMFFSTISKKDSFYGKGKLVSKDRFEVMKGAKVFFYDTESIKKEFEPYGLTGFSEIDEPVKFTDNCPPMRFTLIKCKKCDK
;
A
#
# COMPACT_ATOMS: atom_id res chain seq x y z
N MET A 1 -15.58 -5.50 -0.06
CA MET A 1 -14.20 -5.45 -0.65
C MET A 1 -13.52 -6.81 -0.68
N THR A 2 -13.65 -7.64 0.36
CA THR A 2 -13.04 -8.98 0.44
C THR A 2 -13.34 -9.86 -0.78
N ALA A 3 -14.61 -10.05 -1.12
CA ALA A 3 -15.01 -10.88 -2.26
C ALA A 3 -14.46 -10.36 -3.62
N PHE A 4 -14.31 -9.04 -3.79
CA PHE A 4 -13.76 -8.46 -5.01
C PHE A 4 -12.29 -8.87 -5.20
N TRP A 5 -11.45 -8.69 -4.20
CA TRP A 5 -10.03 -9.02 -4.28
C TRP A 5 -9.79 -10.52 -4.32
N GLU A 6 -10.53 -11.30 -3.53
CA GLU A 6 -10.46 -12.76 -3.56
C GLU A 6 -10.77 -13.31 -4.97
N ASN A 7 -11.84 -12.81 -5.62
CA ASN A 7 -12.17 -13.22 -6.97
C ASN A 7 -11.10 -12.78 -8.01
N ASN A 8 -10.57 -11.56 -7.88
CA ASN A 8 -9.52 -11.10 -8.80
C ASN A 8 -8.26 -11.95 -8.70
N PHE A 9 -7.83 -12.34 -7.49
CA PHE A 9 -6.67 -13.20 -7.32
C PHE A 9 -6.94 -14.64 -7.80
N LYS A 10 -8.15 -15.16 -7.63
CA LYS A 10 -8.56 -16.46 -8.20
C LYS A 10 -8.51 -16.48 -9.71
N GLU A 11 -9.05 -15.44 -10.35
CA GLU A 11 -9.16 -15.37 -11.81
C GLU A 11 -7.84 -14.97 -12.49
N LYS A 12 -7.14 -13.99 -11.95
CA LYS A 12 -6.00 -13.35 -12.60
C LYS A 12 -4.64 -13.68 -11.97
N GLN A 13 -4.64 -14.35 -10.83
CA GLN A 13 -3.44 -14.77 -10.08
C GLN A 13 -2.40 -13.65 -9.89
N THR A 14 -1.20 -13.79 -10.45
CA THR A 14 -0.10 -12.82 -10.36
C THR A 14 -0.19 -11.74 -11.43
N MET A 15 -1.35 -11.09 -11.53
CA MET A 15 -1.73 -10.18 -12.61
C MET A 15 -0.79 -8.97 -12.83
N TRP A 16 0.03 -8.62 -11.85
CA TRP A 16 1.01 -7.53 -11.96
C TRP A 16 2.46 -8.02 -12.12
N GLY A 17 2.65 -9.33 -12.42
CA GLY A 17 3.97 -9.93 -12.56
C GLY A 17 4.73 -10.06 -11.23
N PHE A 18 6.03 -10.29 -11.32
CA PHE A 18 6.90 -10.55 -10.16
C PHE A 18 7.85 -9.39 -9.83
N GLU A 19 8.04 -8.47 -10.79
CA GLU A 19 8.90 -7.31 -10.58
C GLU A 19 8.29 -6.35 -9.57
N PRO A 20 9.07 -5.80 -8.63
CA PRO A 20 8.58 -4.83 -7.67
C PRO A 20 8.14 -3.53 -8.37
N ALA A 21 7.20 -2.83 -7.77
CA ALA A 21 6.81 -1.50 -8.19
C ALA A 21 7.96 -0.50 -7.93
N GLU A 22 8.04 0.57 -8.72
CA GLU A 22 9.07 1.59 -8.56
C GLU A 22 9.03 2.24 -7.16
N SER A 23 7.83 2.52 -6.65
CA SER A 23 7.69 3.02 -5.28
C SER A 23 8.21 2.04 -4.22
N ALA A 24 8.13 0.72 -4.46
CA ALA A 24 8.71 -0.26 -3.55
C ALA A 24 10.24 -0.23 -3.56
N ILE A 25 10.85 0.00 -4.73
CA ILE A 25 12.31 0.16 -4.86
C ILE A 25 12.77 1.41 -4.10
N ILE A 26 12.12 2.55 -4.33
CA ILE A 26 12.44 3.82 -3.65
C ILE A 26 12.31 3.67 -2.12
N VAL A 27 11.24 3.05 -1.63
CA VAL A 27 11.01 2.87 -0.19
C VAL A 27 12.01 1.90 0.41
N LYS A 28 12.35 0.82 -0.30
CA LYS A 28 13.39 -0.14 0.12
C LYS A 28 14.74 0.57 0.25
N ASP A 29 15.16 1.37 -0.72
CA ASP A 29 16.43 2.10 -0.67
C ASP A 29 16.46 3.05 0.53
N PHE A 30 15.36 3.78 0.77
CA PHE A 30 15.20 4.64 1.93
C PHE A 30 15.29 3.84 3.26
N PHE A 31 14.64 2.68 3.36
CA PHE A 31 14.67 1.85 4.57
C PHE A 31 16.08 1.28 4.83
N VAL A 32 16.82 0.93 3.78
CA VAL A 32 18.23 0.51 3.90
C VAL A 32 19.10 1.67 4.44
N GLU A 33 18.95 2.86 3.88
CA GLU A 33 19.71 4.07 4.30
C GLU A 33 19.43 4.42 5.77
N GLU A 34 18.17 4.40 6.19
CA GLU A 34 17.71 4.67 7.56
C GLU A 34 17.95 3.48 8.52
N LYS A 35 18.45 2.34 8.03
CA LYS A 35 18.71 1.10 8.79
C LYS A 35 17.46 0.54 9.48
N LEU A 36 16.29 0.63 8.82
CA LEU A 36 15.04 0.08 9.31
C LEU A 36 14.99 -1.42 9.03
N ASN A 37 14.60 -2.22 10.01
CA ASN A 37 14.68 -3.68 9.90
C ASN A 37 13.31 -4.37 10.05
N GLU A 38 12.50 -3.99 11.01
CA GLU A 38 11.17 -4.57 11.24
C GLU A 38 10.14 -3.82 10.40
N ILE A 39 9.62 -4.45 9.34
CA ILE A 39 8.76 -3.80 8.36
C ILE A 39 7.38 -4.45 8.32
N LEU A 40 6.32 -3.62 8.39
CA LEU A 40 4.95 -4.03 8.16
C LEU A 40 4.49 -3.65 6.74
N ILE A 41 3.91 -4.60 6.02
CA ILE A 41 3.34 -4.39 4.67
C ILE A 41 1.84 -4.72 4.69
N PRO A 42 0.96 -3.74 4.99
CA PRO A 42 -0.48 -3.91 4.90
C PRO A 42 -0.93 -3.96 3.44
N GLY A 43 -1.75 -4.97 3.09
CA GLY A 43 -2.17 -5.25 1.72
C GLY A 43 -1.02 -5.83 0.90
N ILE A 44 -0.31 -6.81 1.47
CA ILE A 44 0.90 -7.40 0.86
C ILE A 44 0.61 -8.08 -0.48
N GLY A 45 -0.65 -8.45 -0.77
CA GLY A 45 -1.05 -9.20 -1.94
C GLY A 45 -0.31 -10.55 -2.02
N TYR A 46 0.09 -10.95 -3.24
CA TYR A 46 0.93 -12.12 -3.43
C TYR A 46 2.43 -11.86 -3.19
N GLY A 47 2.77 -10.70 -2.59
CA GLY A 47 4.09 -10.44 -2.04
C GLY A 47 5.16 -9.97 -3.02
N ARG A 48 4.80 -9.54 -4.25
CA ARG A 48 5.80 -9.11 -5.25
C ARG A 48 6.68 -7.96 -4.76
N ASN A 49 6.08 -7.01 -4.03
CA ASN A 49 6.81 -5.88 -3.45
C ASN A 49 7.56 -6.26 -2.16
N ALA A 50 7.09 -7.27 -1.42
CA ALA A 50 7.73 -7.70 -0.18
C ALA A 50 9.11 -8.34 -0.40
N LYS A 51 9.28 -9.01 -1.53
CA LYS A 51 10.50 -9.76 -1.85
C LYS A 51 11.75 -8.89 -1.83
N ILE A 52 11.68 -7.68 -2.41
CA ILE A 52 12.84 -6.78 -2.48
C ILE A 52 13.31 -6.31 -1.09
N PHE A 53 12.42 -6.18 -0.11
CA PHE A 53 12.77 -5.85 1.27
C PHE A 53 13.47 -7.04 1.95
N LEU A 54 12.95 -8.26 1.76
CA LEU A 54 13.56 -9.50 2.29
C LEU A 54 14.96 -9.73 1.73
N GLU A 55 15.16 -9.54 0.43
CA GLU A 55 16.46 -9.67 -0.23
C GLU A 55 17.48 -8.65 0.26
N ASN A 56 17.03 -7.58 0.91
CA ASN A 56 17.87 -6.59 1.57
C ASN A 56 17.95 -6.77 3.10
N GLY A 57 17.61 -7.96 3.61
CA GLY A 57 17.82 -8.34 5.00
C GLY A 57 16.78 -7.84 6.01
N MET A 58 15.65 -7.31 5.55
CA MET A 58 14.60 -6.81 6.44
C MET A 58 13.65 -7.94 6.86
N ASN A 59 13.13 -7.86 8.07
CA ASN A 59 12.12 -8.75 8.62
C ASN A 59 10.73 -8.23 8.24
N ILE A 60 9.98 -8.99 7.47
CA ILE A 60 8.68 -8.56 6.95
C ILE A 60 7.53 -9.24 7.69
N THR A 61 6.53 -8.45 8.05
CA THR A 61 5.20 -8.94 8.44
C THR A 61 4.19 -8.40 7.44
N GLY A 62 3.33 -9.28 6.91
CA GLY A 62 2.28 -8.93 5.97
C GLY A 62 0.89 -8.95 6.59
N ILE A 63 -0.04 -8.19 6.00
CA ILE A 63 -1.49 -8.32 6.24
C ILE A 63 -2.16 -8.42 4.87
N GLU A 64 -3.04 -9.40 4.68
CA GLU A 64 -3.75 -9.60 3.43
C GLU A 64 -5.15 -10.16 3.69
N ILE A 65 -6.14 -9.65 2.94
CA ILE A 65 -7.55 -10.03 3.07
C ILE A 65 -7.92 -11.25 2.21
N SER A 66 -7.13 -11.55 1.18
CA SER A 66 -7.36 -12.64 0.24
C SER A 66 -6.55 -13.88 0.61
N GLU A 67 -7.23 -14.99 0.89
CA GLU A 67 -6.58 -16.28 1.10
C GLU A 67 -5.82 -16.75 -0.14
N THR A 68 -6.39 -16.50 -1.33
CA THR A 68 -5.72 -16.82 -2.60
C THR A 68 -4.42 -16.03 -2.76
N ALA A 69 -4.40 -14.73 -2.44
CA ALA A 69 -3.17 -13.94 -2.50
C ALA A 69 -2.10 -14.46 -1.52
N ILE A 70 -2.49 -14.82 -0.29
CA ILE A 70 -1.59 -15.43 0.70
C ILE A 70 -1.04 -16.77 0.18
N PHE A 71 -1.89 -17.61 -0.40
CA PHE A 71 -1.46 -18.86 -1.01
C PHE A 71 -0.44 -18.63 -2.13
N LEU A 72 -0.69 -17.66 -3.03
CA LEU A 72 0.23 -17.28 -4.10
C LEU A 72 1.56 -16.71 -3.55
N ALA A 73 1.50 -15.92 -2.48
CA ALA A 73 2.71 -15.40 -1.82
C ALA A 73 3.62 -16.53 -1.34
N ARG A 74 3.05 -17.56 -0.75
CA ARG A 74 3.80 -18.73 -0.24
C ARG A 74 4.27 -19.68 -1.35
N THR A 75 3.44 -19.93 -2.37
CA THR A 75 3.73 -20.95 -3.38
C THR A 75 4.52 -20.41 -4.55
N GLN A 76 4.20 -19.24 -5.06
CA GLN A 76 4.84 -18.67 -6.24
C GLN A 76 6.00 -17.72 -5.89
N ASN A 77 5.82 -16.86 -4.89
CA ASN A 77 6.90 -15.99 -4.43
C ASN A 77 7.78 -16.62 -3.33
N LYS A 78 7.40 -17.81 -2.82
CA LYS A 78 8.14 -18.56 -1.79
C LYS A 78 8.44 -17.73 -0.54
N LEU A 79 7.47 -16.90 -0.12
CA LEU A 79 7.63 -16.04 1.05
C LEU A 79 7.40 -16.85 2.33
N GLU A 80 8.45 -17.03 3.11
CA GLU A 80 8.42 -17.69 4.43
C GLU A 80 8.38 -16.64 5.55
N ILE A 81 7.33 -15.80 5.52
CA ILE A 81 7.13 -14.69 6.46
C ILE A 81 5.76 -14.79 7.16
N PRO A 82 5.59 -14.15 8.32
CA PRO A 82 4.28 -13.96 8.93
C PRO A 82 3.36 -13.14 8.00
N ILE A 83 2.20 -13.69 7.64
CA ILE A 83 1.13 -12.97 6.93
C ILE A 83 -0.16 -13.20 7.70
N TYR A 84 -0.70 -12.14 8.29
CA TYR A 84 -2.00 -12.16 8.94
C TYR A 84 -3.12 -12.10 7.91
N HIS A 85 -4.02 -13.08 7.95
CA HIS A 85 -5.21 -13.07 7.12
C HIS A 85 -6.28 -12.19 7.77
N GLY A 86 -6.59 -11.07 7.15
CA GLY A 86 -7.60 -10.14 7.67
C GLY A 86 -7.63 -8.80 6.94
N SER A 87 -8.61 -8.00 7.31
CA SER A 87 -8.79 -6.66 6.77
C SER A 87 -7.88 -5.66 7.48
N VAL A 88 -7.23 -4.77 6.74
CA VAL A 88 -6.51 -3.63 7.33
C VAL A 88 -7.40 -2.69 8.15
N ALA A 89 -8.73 -2.76 7.96
CA ALA A 89 -9.69 -2.05 8.81
C ALA A 89 -9.82 -2.66 10.22
N GLU A 90 -9.26 -3.85 10.44
CA GLU A 90 -9.29 -4.57 11.73
C GLU A 90 -7.94 -4.56 12.46
N MET A 91 -6.93 -3.88 11.90
CA MET A 91 -5.62 -3.71 12.55
C MET A 91 -5.75 -3.11 13.97
N PRO A 92 -4.77 -3.37 14.86
CA PRO A 92 -3.59 -4.22 14.69
C PRO A 92 -3.90 -5.72 14.83
N PHE A 93 -3.08 -6.60 14.21
CA PHE A 93 -3.18 -8.06 14.34
C PHE A 93 -2.18 -8.63 15.35
N ASP A 94 -1.18 -7.86 15.73
CA ASP A 94 -0.21 -8.20 16.77
C ASP A 94 0.13 -6.99 17.65
N GLY A 95 0.90 -7.21 18.70
CA GLY A 95 1.38 -6.16 19.60
C GLY A 95 2.76 -5.59 19.22
N LYS A 96 3.27 -5.90 18.02
CA LYS A 96 4.61 -5.46 17.60
C LYS A 96 4.60 -3.99 17.18
N LEU A 97 5.75 -3.37 17.37
CA LEU A 97 6.08 -2.08 16.79
C LEU A 97 7.10 -2.27 15.66
N TYR A 98 6.92 -1.52 14.59
CA TYR A 98 7.70 -1.62 13.37
C TYR A 98 8.59 -0.38 13.17
N ASP A 99 9.75 -0.58 12.55
CA ASP A 99 10.65 0.52 12.17
C ASP A 99 10.11 1.22 10.92
N GLY A 100 9.53 0.43 10.00
CA GLY A 100 8.97 0.93 8.76
C GLY A 100 7.61 0.30 8.42
N ILE A 101 6.76 1.06 7.77
CA ILE A 101 5.49 0.58 7.21
C ILE A 101 5.40 1.00 5.76
N PHE A 102 5.10 0.06 4.86
CA PHE A 102 4.88 0.36 3.44
C PHE A 102 3.56 -0.23 2.95
N SER A 103 2.65 0.63 2.52
CA SER A 103 1.37 0.23 1.94
C SER A 103 1.27 0.68 0.49
N TYR A 104 1.24 -0.29 -0.43
CA TYR A 104 1.20 -0.07 -1.87
C TYR A 104 -0.22 -0.21 -2.41
N ALA A 105 -0.72 0.80 -3.10
CA ALA A 105 -1.96 0.79 -3.88
C ALA A 105 -3.20 0.28 -3.12
N LEU A 106 -3.27 0.49 -1.80
CA LEU A 106 -4.34 0.00 -0.94
C LEU A 106 -5.24 1.10 -0.40
N ILE A 107 -4.66 2.17 0.17
CA ILE A 107 -5.39 3.18 0.94
C ILE A 107 -6.52 3.84 0.15
N HIS A 108 -6.33 4.06 -1.14
CA HIS A 108 -7.31 4.69 -2.02
C HIS A 108 -8.54 3.79 -2.29
N LEU A 109 -8.50 2.52 -1.97
CA LEU A 109 -9.62 1.58 -2.08
C LEU A 109 -10.55 1.68 -0.88
N LEU A 110 -10.06 2.17 0.26
CA LEU A 110 -10.79 2.28 1.50
C LEU A 110 -11.78 3.45 1.47
N ASN A 111 -12.88 3.34 2.23
CA ASN A 111 -13.77 4.48 2.45
C ASN A 111 -13.16 5.49 3.45
N ASN A 112 -13.77 6.66 3.61
CA ASN A 112 -13.23 7.73 4.45
C ASN A 112 -12.98 7.30 5.92
N ARG A 113 -13.89 6.51 6.51
CA ARG A 113 -13.73 6.01 7.89
C ARG A 113 -12.60 4.99 7.98
N GLU A 114 -12.54 4.07 7.02
CA GLU A 114 -11.50 3.05 6.95
C GLU A 114 -10.13 3.67 6.71
N ARG A 115 -9.99 4.67 5.82
CA ARG A 115 -8.72 5.37 5.58
C ARG A 115 -8.16 6.01 6.85
N LYS A 116 -9.01 6.77 7.57
CA LYS A 116 -8.61 7.44 8.82
C LYS A 116 -8.14 6.43 9.87
N LYS A 117 -8.92 5.36 10.05
CA LYS A 117 -8.54 4.29 10.98
C LYS A 117 -7.23 3.64 10.56
N PHE A 118 -7.07 3.30 9.28
CA PHE A 118 -5.89 2.65 8.75
C PHE A 118 -4.62 3.47 8.96
N ILE A 119 -4.64 4.78 8.67
CA ILE A 119 -3.50 5.68 8.93
C ILE A 119 -3.18 5.71 10.42
N SER A 120 -4.20 5.86 11.28
CA SER A 120 -4.05 5.88 12.74
C SER A 120 -3.45 4.57 13.27
N ASP A 121 -3.92 3.43 12.79
CA ASP A 121 -3.43 2.12 13.21
C ASP A 121 -1.99 1.88 12.75
N CYS A 122 -1.64 2.28 11.53
CA CYS A 122 -0.25 2.25 11.07
C CYS A 122 0.64 3.13 11.97
N PHE A 123 0.22 4.35 12.24
CA PHE A 123 0.99 5.26 13.09
C PHE A 123 1.15 4.74 14.53
N SER A 124 0.12 4.08 15.08
CA SER A 124 0.19 3.50 16.42
C SER A 124 1.21 2.37 16.53
N GLN A 125 1.33 1.55 15.48
CA GLN A 125 2.28 0.43 15.39
C GLN A 125 3.68 0.85 14.94
N LEU A 126 3.91 2.11 14.63
CA LEU A 126 5.22 2.61 14.25
C LEU A 126 6.03 2.93 15.51
N LYS A 127 7.30 2.53 15.56
CA LYS A 127 8.26 2.95 16.58
C LYS A 127 8.52 4.45 16.48
N TYR A 128 8.93 5.10 17.55
CA TYR A 128 9.48 6.46 17.49
C TYR A 128 10.73 6.48 16.61
N GLY A 129 10.86 7.51 15.79
CA GLY A 129 11.89 7.58 14.74
C GLY A 129 11.56 6.81 13.48
N GLY A 130 10.57 5.93 13.50
CA GLY A 130 10.15 5.10 12.37
C GLY A 130 9.41 5.88 11.29
N TYR A 131 9.30 5.26 10.12
CA TYR A 131 8.69 5.86 8.92
C TYR A 131 7.55 5.01 8.36
N MET A 132 6.52 5.67 7.83
CA MET A 132 5.49 5.00 7.05
C MET A 132 5.32 5.64 5.69
N PHE A 133 5.18 4.78 4.68
CA PHE A 133 4.99 5.18 3.29
C PHE A 133 3.67 4.61 2.73
N PHE A 134 2.97 5.43 1.97
CA PHE A 134 1.75 5.03 1.26
C PHE A 134 1.85 5.40 -0.21
N SER A 135 1.75 4.41 -1.08
CA SER A 135 1.58 4.65 -2.52
C SER A 135 0.10 4.67 -2.84
N THR A 136 -0.41 5.78 -3.39
CA THR A 136 -1.82 5.99 -3.66
C THR A 136 -2.05 6.69 -5.00
N ILE A 137 -3.23 6.47 -5.62
CA ILE A 137 -3.54 7.07 -6.91
C ILE A 137 -3.80 8.58 -6.78
N SER A 138 -3.23 9.35 -7.71
CA SER A 138 -3.35 10.81 -7.78
C SER A 138 -4.60 11.26 -8.54
N LYS A 139 -5.15 12.44 -8.22
CA LYS A 139 -6.14 13.13 -9.08
C LYS A 139 -5.63 13.50 -10.47
N LYS A 140 -4.32 13.49 -10.67
CA LYS A 140 -3.71 13.70 -11.99
C LYS A 140 -3.69 12.44 -12.85
N ASP A 141 -4.11 11.31 -12.29
CA ASP A 141 -4.28 10.07 -13.05
C ASP A 141 -5.41 10.19 -14.07
N SER A 142 -5.24 9.52 -15.20
CA SER A 142 -6.20 9.54 -16.31
C SER A 142 -7.55 8.93 -15.97
N PHE A 143 -7.65 8.14 -14.89
CA PHE A 143 -8.91 7.55 -14.40
C PHE A 143 -9.71 8.50 -13.50
N TYR A 144 -9.14 9.63 -13.05
CA TYR A 144 -9.91 10.59 -12.26
C TYR A 144 -11.11 11.12 -13.03
N GLY A 145 -12.27 11.12 -12.38
CA GLY A 145 -13.54 11.53 -12.99
C GLY A 145 -14.20 10.48 -13.88
N LYS A 146 -13.57 9.33 -14.10
CA LYS A 146 -14.17 8.22 -14.86
C LYS A 146 -14.92 7.25 -13.95
N GLY A 147 -16.00 6.67 -14.47
CA GLY A 147 -16.87 5.75 -13.74
C GLY A 147 -18.01 6.46 -12.98
N LYS A 148 -18.62 5.74 -12.03
CA LYS A 148 -19.76 6.25 -11.25
C LYS A 148 -19.27 7.01 -10.03
N LEU A 149 -19.65 8.27 -9.88
CA LEU A 149 -19.37 9.06 -8.68
C LEU A 149 -20.01 8.41 -7.44
N VAL A 150 -19.20 8.11 -6.42
CA VAL A 150 -19.65 7.54 -5.14
C VAL A 150 -19.71 8.61 -4.05
N SER A 151 -18.70 9.48 -3.99
CA SER A 151 -18.60 10.65 -3.13
C SER A 151 -17.55 11.60 -3.69
N LYS A 152 -17.34 12.77 -3.06
CA LYS A 152 -16.29 13.70 -3.49
C LYS A 152 -14.96 12.94 -3.70
N ASP A 153 -14.39 13.06 -4.91
CA ASP A 153 -13.11 12.48 -5.32
C ASP A 153 -13.04 10.93 -5.24
N ARG A 154 -14.18 10.25 -5.12
CA ARG A 154 -14.29 8.79 -5.09
C ARG A 154 -15.22 8.27 -6.16
N PHE A 155 -14.69 7.39 -7.02
CA PHE A 155 -15.42 6.86 -8.17
C PHE A 155 -15.39 5.33 -8.16
N GLU A 156 -16.47 4.71 -8.60
CA GLU A 156 -16.48 3.29 -8.96
C GLU A 156 -15.98 3.17 -10.40
N VAL A 157 -14.66 2.98 -10.54
CA VAL A 157 -13.98 2.96 -11.85
C VAL A 157 -14.24 1.66 -12.63
N MET A 158 -14.53 0.59 -11.92
CA MET A 158 -15.06 -0.68 -12.45
C MET A 158 -15.96 -1.31 -11.38
N LYS A 159 -16.82 -2.23 -11.78
CA LYS A 159 -17.80 -2.86 -10.88
C LYS A 159 -17.09 -3.45 -9.65
N GLY A 160 -17.41 -2.92 -8.46
CA GLY A 160 -16.85 -3.33 -7.18
C GLY A 160 -15.55 -2.64 -6.78
N ALA A 161 -14.85 -1.93 -7.68
CA ALA A 161 -13.65 -1.16 -7.37
C ALA A 161 -13.98 0.33 -7.19
N LYS A 162 -14.06 0.76 -5.95
CA LYS A 162 -14.32 2.15 -5.57
C LYS A 162 -13.00 2.80 -5.15
N VAL A 163 -12.54 3.77 -5.92
CA VAL A 163 -11.22 4.41 -5.79
C VAL A 163 -11.38 5.86 -5.37
N PHE A 164 -10.69 6.28 -4.34
CA PHE A 164 -10.53 7.66 -3.92
C PHE A 164 -9.23 8.22 -4.50
N PHE A 165 -9.31 9.35 -5.20
CA PHE A 165 -8.15 9.97 -5.82
C PHE A 165 -7.63 11.09 -4.93
N TYR A 166 -6.33 11.04 -4.62
CA TYR A 166 -5.68 11.99 -3.74
C TYR A 166 -5.15 13.23 -4.49
N ASP A 167 -5.21 14.36 -3.81
CA ASP A 167 -4.53 15.61 -4.16
C ASP A 167 -3.75 16.14 -2.96
N THR A 168 -3.04 17.24 -3.16
CA THR A 168 -2.26 17.90 -2.10
C THR A 168 -3.10 18.23 -0.85
N GLU A 169 -4.35 18.69 -1.04
CA GLU A 169 -5.23 19.07 0.07
C GLU A 169 -5.63 17.83 0.91
N SER A 170 -6.09 16.79 0.25
CA SER A 170 -6.49 15.55 0.90
C SER A 170 -5.32 14.83 1.59
N ILE A 171 -4.11 14.86 0.97
CA ILE A 171 -2.88 14.32 1.58
C ILE A 171 -2.56 15.08 2.87
N LYS A 172 -2.48 16.40 2.82
CA LYS A 172 -2.21 17.21 4.01
C LYS A 172 -3.24 16.95 5.10
N LYS A 173 -4.52 17.02 4.76
CA LYS A 173 -5.62 16.79 5.70
C LYS A 173 -5.57 15.45 6.41
N GLU A 174 -5.23 14.37 5.69
CA GLU A 174 -5.25 13.01 6.25
C GLU A 174 -3.91 12.64 6.93
N PHE A 175 -2.76 13.20 6.52
CA PHE A 175 -1.44 12.75 6.96
C PHE A 175 -0.64 13.75 7.80
N GLU A 176 -0.94 15.07 7.79
CA GLU A 176 -0.25 16.05 8.67
C GLU A 176 -0.36 15.69 10.16
N PRO A 177 -1.52 15.18 10.67
CA PRO A 177 -1.61 14.75 12.08
C PRO A 177 -0.70 13.57 12.43
N TYR A 178 -0.16 12.89 11.43
CA TYR A 178 0.67 11.69 11.57
C TYR A 178 2.12 11.91 11.08
N GLY A 179 2.60 13.17 11.17
CA GLY A 179 4.00 13.48 10.88
C GLY A 179 4.36 13.44 9.39
N LEU A 180 3.49 13.97 8.53
CA LEU A 180 3.78 14.12 7.09
C LEU A 180 5.09 14.89 6.88
N THR A 181 6.08 14.26 6.23
CA THR A 181 7.38 14.87 5.92
C THR A 181 7.51 15.23 4.44
N GLY A 182 6.69 14.65 3.58
CA GLY A 182 6.68 14.96 2.15
C GLY A 182 5.86 13.97 1.34
N PHE A 183 5.68 14.32 0.08
CA PHE A 183 5.08 13.42 -0.92
C PHE A 183 5.58 13.79 -2.31
N SER A 184 5.64 12.81 -3.20
CA SER A 184 6.07 12.97 -4.59
C SER A 184 5.18 12.17 -5.54
N GLU A 185 5.03 12.65 -6.77
CA GLU A 185 4.33 11.90 -7.82
C GLU A 185 5.27 10.89 -8.46
N ILE A 186 4.72 9.76 -8.83
CA ILE A 186 5.42 8.65 -9.47
C ILE A 186 4.49 7.98 -10.50
N ASP A 187 5.02 7.68 -11.66
CA ASP A 187 4.31 6.92 -12.70
C ASP A 187 4.63 5.43 -12.57
N GLU A 188 3.61 4.59 -12.52
CA GLU A 188 3.76 3.15 -12.36
C GLU A 188 2.84 2.35 -13.30
N PRO A 189 3.37 1.36 -14.02
CA PRO A 189 4.78 1.01 -14.13
C PRO A 189 5.54 2.05 -14.96
N VAL A 190 6.82 2.25 -14.66
CA VAL A 190 7.69 3.17 -15.42
C VAL A 190 7.92 2.68 -16.86
N LYS A 191 7.87 1.37 -17.08
CA LYS A 191 8.00 0.77 -18.42
C LYS A 191 6.62 0.51 -19.02
N PHE A 192 6.31 1.21 -20.09
CA PHE A 192 5.13 0.95 -20.92
C PHE A 192 5.12 -0.48 -21.46
N THR A 193 4.01 -1.20 -21.28
CA THR A 193 3.59 -2.26 -22.18
C THR A 193 2.55 -1.66 -23.13
N ASP A 194 2.60 -2.06 -24.36
CA ASP A 194 2.05 -1.38 -25.56
C ASP A 194 0.59 -0.91 -25.57
N ASN A 195 -0.19 -0.93 -24.51
CA ASN A 195 -1.56 -0.43 -24.54
C ASN A 195 -2.10 0.11 -23.19
N CYS A 196 -1.26 0.29 -22.18
CA CYS A 196 -1.73 0.84 -20.93
C CYS A 196 -0.81 1.99 -20.47
N PRO A 197 -1.29 3.24 -20.47
CA PRO A 197 -0.49 4.34 -19.94
C PRO A 197 -0.20 4.09 -18.46
N PRO A 198 0.96 4.54 -17.95
CA PRO A 198 1.27 4.41 -16.54
C PRO A 198 0.21 5.10 -15.70
N MET A 199 -0.10 4.50 -14.57
CA MET A 199 -0.96 5.14 -13.57
C MET A 199 -0.15 6.18 -12.78
N ARG A 200 -0.74 7.36 -12.57
CA ARG A 200 -0.13 8.41 -11.79
C ARG A 200 -0.42 8.17 -10.29
N PHE A 201 0.61 7.76 -9.57
CA PHE A 201 0.57 7.59 -8.11
C PHE A 201 1.17 8.79 -7.38
N THR A 202 0.91 8.87 -6.09
CA THR A 202 1.61 9.72 -5.15
C THR A 202 2.19 8.85 -4.05
N LEU A 203 3.49 8.96 -3.81
CA LEU A 203 4.19 8.33 -2.70
C LEU A 203 4.23 9.32 -1.53
N ILE A 204 3.57 9.00 -0.44
CA ILE A 204 3.42 9.83 0.76
C ILE A 204 4.37 9.29 1.82
N LYS A 205 5.14 10.17 2.48
CA LYS A 205 6.08 9.84 3.55
C LYS A 205 5.72 10.54 4.85
N CYS A 206 5.64 9.77 5.94
CA CYS A 206 5.45 10.27 7.29
C CYS A 206 6.54 9.72 8.22
N LYS A 207 6.89 10.48 9.27
CA LYS A 207 7.80 10.07 10.33
C LYS A 207 7.15 10.22 11.69
N LYS A 208 7.28 9.23 12.56
CA LYS A 208 6.85 9.32 13.95
C LYS A 208 7.99 9.93 14.78
N CYS A 209 7.87 11.22 15.06
CA CYS A 209 8.84 11.92 15.91
C CYS A 209 8.55 11.67 17.40
N ASP A 210 9.59 11.76 18.23
CA ASP A 210 9.43 11.83 19.68
C ASP A 210 8.58 13.07 20.06
N LYS A 211 7.79 12.93 21.11
CA LYS A 211 6.97 14.05 21.62
C LYS A 211 7.84 15.06 22.33
#